data_f82e0420b1e94c19c27a4156444b743b
#
_entry.id   f82e0420b1e94c19c27a4156444b743b
#
_cell.length_a   1.000
_cell.length_b   1.000
_cell.length_c   1.000
_cell.angle_alpha   90.00
_cell.angle_beta   90.00
_cell.angle_gamma   90.00
#
_symmetry.space_group_name_H-M   'P 1'
#
loop_
_entity.id
_entity.type
_entity.pdbx_description
1 polymer ?
#
loop_
_entity_poly.entity_id
_entity_poly.type
_entity_poly.pdbx_seq_one_letter_code
_entity_poly.pdbx_strand_id
1 'polypeptide(L)'
;MNQDIHIERLNASHAAQIQECFRRVYGESYANELFYDLERLRSALDNETLCSVGAINAEGALLGHMAMSLHPGARHTELGNTVVDPAARGAGLAWKVGAALTAWAVEKGFQGYLHYPTTDHHIMQQQSVKRGFETGLMLGYIPAETDGQVRAAGKHLRGAATIVFEPLAKLVHQETCFLPAQFAETVKNMAATCGIARNWVDASSVDSLPPESDVTTQIFGKRDLARLEVLRVGTDIEQRLKALAARSHACTQVDLRLDDRGIATAVNAALGMGFVFCGWLPGYRECDVLRLQAIDPRSDLDPDVVNPTGKHLLAELRAQLAI
;
A
#
# COMPACT_ATOMS: atom_id res chain seq x y z
N MET A 1 -34.41 5.81 -9.35
CA MET A 1 -34.65 4.48 -9.97
C MET A 1 -33.92 3.46 -9.11
N ASN A 2 -34.66 2.56 -8.45
CA ASN A 2 -34.06 1.44 -7.72
C ASN A 2 -33.59 0.46 -8.79
N GLN A 3 -32.32 0.56 -9.20
CA GLN A 3 -31.71 -0.48 -10.02
C GLN A 3 -31.56 -1.70 -9.11
N ASP A 4 -32.03 -2.83 -9.56
CA ASP A 4 -31.79 -4.10 -8.87
C ASP A 4 -30.31 -4.43 -9.01
N ILE A 5 -29.54 -4.14 -7.94
CA ILE A 5 -28.08 -4.29 -7.92
C ILE A 5 -27.75 -5.42 -6.96
N HIS A 6 -27.07 -6.44 -7.44
CA HIS A 6 -26.52 -7.51 -6.62
C HIS A 6 -25.00 -7.36 -6.41
N ILE A 7 -24.54 -7.85 -5.28
CA ILE A 7 -23.12 -7.83 -4.91
C ILE A 7 -22.62 -9.27 -5.00
N GLU A 8 -21.59 -9.50 -5.79
CA GLU A 8 -21.02 -10.83 -5.92
C GLU A 8 -19.50 -10.86 -6.02
N ARG A 9 -18.92 -12.01 -5.71
CA ARG A 9 -17.49 -12.27 -5.92
C ARG A 9 -17.25 -12.51 -7.40
N LEU A 10 -16.29 -11.79 -7.96
CA LEU A 10 -15.92 -11.87 -9.37
C LEU A 10 -14.80 -12.91 -9.56
N ASN A 11 -14.82 -13.58 -10.72
CA ASN A 11 -13.83 -14.55 -11.15
C ASN A 11 -13.26 -14.17 -12.53
N ALA A 12 -12.42 -15.02 -13.11
CA ALA A 12 -11.76 -14.74 -14.39
C ALA A 12 -12.72 -14.46 -15.56
N SER A 13 -13.96 -14.99 -15.53
CA SER A 13 -14.95 -14.70 -16.58
C SER A 13 -15.39 -13.23 -16.57
N HIS A 14 -15.27 -12.54 -15.44
CA HIS A 14 -15.64 -11.14 -15.27
C HIS A 14 -14.48 -10.17 -15.60
N ALA A 15 -13.29 -10.67 -15.94
CA ALA A 15 -12.12 -9.82 -16.15
C ALA A 15 -12.34 -8.72 -17.20
N ALA A 16 -13.04 -9.02 -18.28
CA ALA A 16 -13.36 -8.02 -19.31
C ALA A 16 -14.32 -6.93 -18.78
N GLN A 17 -15.29 -7.28 -17.94
CA GLN A 17 -16.20 -6.32 -17.32
C GLN A 17 -15.50 -5.45 -16.30
N ILE A 18 -14.55 -6.02 -15.53
CA ILE A 18 -13.70 -5.27 -14.60
C ILE A 18 -12.89 -4.24 -15.38
N GLN A 19 -12.18 -4.66 -16.43
CA GLN A 19 -11.38 -3.78 -17.28
C GLN A 19 -12.22 -2.64 -17.87
N GLU A 20 -13.39 -2.96 -18.39
CA GLU A 20 -14.32 -1.99 -18.96
C GLU A 20 -14.80 -0.97 -17.90
N CYS A 21 -15.09 -1.41 -16.68
CA CYS A 21 -15.48 -0.53 -15.59
C CYS A 21 -14.36 0.48 -15.25
N PHE A 22 -13.10 0.04 -15.22
CA PHE A 22 -11.97 0.92 -15.02
C PHE A 22 -11.79 1.91 -16.18
N ARG A 23 -11.96 1.46 -17.43
CA ARG A 23 -11.87 2.33 -18.60
C ARG A 23 -12.96 3.41 -18.63
N ARG A 24 -14.18 3.09 -18.24
CA ARG A 24 -15.27 4.09 -18.18
C ARG A 24 -14.97 5.21 -17.16
N VAL A 25 -14.26 4.91 -16.09
CA VAL A 25 -13.97 5.89 -15.03
C VAL A 25 -12.66 6.63 -15.25
N TYR A 26 -11.61 5.92 -15.65
CA TYR A 26 -10.24 6.45 -15.70
C TYR A 26 -9.64 6.52 -17.11
N GLY A 27 -10.37 6.07 -18.14
CA GLY A 27 -9.75 5.89 -19.46
C GLY A 27 -8.57 4.92 -19.35
N GLU A 28 -7.38 5.34 -19.73
CA GLU A 28 -6.13 4.58 -19.61
C GLU A 28 -5.22 5.11 -18.48
N SER A 29 -5.71 6.03 -17.61
CA SER A 29 -4.88 6.74 -16.64
C SER A 29 -4.73 6.04 -15.30
N TYR A 30 -5.49 4.97 -15.01
CA TYR A 30 -5.39 4.29 -13.73
C TYR A 30 -3.98 3.72 -13.48
N ALA A 31 -3.44 3.97 -12.30
CA ALA A 31 -2.04 3.69 -12.01
C ALA A 31 -1.69 2.20 -11.88
N ASN A 32 -2.68 1.33 -11.64
CA ASN A 32 -2.46 -0.11 -11.58
C ASN A 32 -2.69 -0.74 -12.95
N GLU A 33 -1.60 -1.05 -13.65
CA GLU A 33 -1.59 -1.60 -15.01
C GLU A 33 -2.28 -2.96 -15.12
N LEU A 34 -2.41 -3.71 -14.02
CA LEU A 34 -3.10 -5.00 -14.00
C LEU A 34 -4.51 -4.91 -14.60
N PHE A 35 -5.23 -3.80 -14.34
CA PHE A 35 -6.62 -3.61 -14.81
C PHE A 35 -6.73 -3.27 -16.29
N TYR A 36 -5.61 -3.13 -17.00
CA TYR A 36 -5.56 -2.95 -18.46
C TYR A 36 -4.97 -4.14 -19.21
N ASP A 37 -4.44 -5.13 -18.49
CA ASP A 37 -3.91 -6.37 -19.04
C ASP A 37 -4.89 -7.51 -18.73
N LEU A 38 -5.69 -7.89 -19.73
CA LEU A 38 -6.77 -8.86 -19.56
C LEU A 38 -6.27 -10.24 -19.13
N GLU A 39 -5.14 -10.70 -19.69
CA GLU A 39 -4.59 -12.02 -19.39
C GLU A 39 -3.99 -12.06 -17.96
N ARG A 40 -3.27 -11.02 -17.57
CA ARG A 40 -2.76 -10.91 -16.20
C ARG A 40 -3.89 -10.79 -15.17
N LEU A 41 -4.97 -10.05 -15.50
CA LEU A 41 -6.11 -9.91 -14.63
C LEU A 41 -6.85 -11.24 -14.45
N ARG A 42 -7.07 -12.00 -15.54
CA ARG A 42 -7.62 -13.37 -15.48
C ARG A 42 -6.76 -14.27 -14.59
N SER A 43 -5.46 -14.30 -14.86
CA SER A 43 -4.52 -15.10 -14.08
C SER A 43 -4.53 -14.72 -12.60
N ALA A 44 -4.60 -13.43 -12.25
CA ALA A 44 -4.66 -12.99 -10.87
C ALA A 44 -5.94 -13.42 -10.14
N LEU A 45 -7.06 -13.45 -10.84
CA LEU A 45 -8.34 -13.93 -10.32
C LEU A 45 -8.36 -15.46 -10.17
N ASP A 46 -7.83 -16.21 -11.14
CA ASP A 46 -7.77 -17.68 -11.12
C ASP A 46 -6.79 -18.21 -10.07
N ASN A 47 -5.64 -17.57 -9.92
CA ASN A 47 -4.60 -17.97 -8.95
C ASN A 47 -4.87 -17.39 -7.55
N GLU A 48 -6.01 -16.76 -7.34
CA GLU A 48 -6.41 -16.13 -6.07
C GLU A 48 -5.35 -15.16 -5.50
N THR A 49 -4.55 -14.51 -6.36
CA THR A 49 -3.68 -13.40 -5.94
C THR A 49 -4.44 -12.07 -5.89
N LEU A 50 -5.64 -12.04 -6.45
CA LEU A 50 -6.60 -10.94 -6.39
C LEU A 50 -7.99 -11.49 -6.05
N CYS A 51 -8.56 -11.06 -4.94
CA CYS A 51 -9.98 -11.27 -4.66
C CYS A 51 -10.76 -10.02 -5.03
N SER A 52 -11.68 -10.14 -5.97
CA SER A 52 -12.52 -9.04 -6.47
C SER A 52 -13.96 -9.25 -6.12
N VAL A 53 -14.65 -8.16 -5.75
CA VAL A 53 -16.11 -8.12 -5.55
C VAL A 53 -16.67 -6.98 -6.38
N GLY A 54 -17.83 -7.22 -6.99
CA GLY A 54 -18.51 -6.27 -7.84
C GLY A 54 -19.95 -6.01 -7.46
N ALA A 55 -20.44 -4.85 -7.86
CA ALA A 55 -21.85 -4.48 -7.85
C ALA A 55 -22.36 -4.51 -9.30
N ILE A 56 -23.24 -5.45 -9.62
CA ILE A 56 -23.76 -5.71 -10.97
C ILE A 56 -25.25 -5.38 -11.02
N ASN A 57 -25.67 -4.68 -12.06
CA ASN A 57 -27.09 -4.36 -12.27
C ASN A 57 -27.84 -5.49 -12.99
N ALA A 58 -29.15 -5.33 -13.11
CA ALA A 58 -30.01 -6.33 -13.77
C ALA A 58 -29.65 -6.63 -15.24
N GLU A 59 -29.02 -5.67 -15.91
CA GLU A 59 -28.55 -5.82 -17.30
C GLU A 59 -27.15 -6.46 -17.39
N GLY A 60 -26.55 -6.86 -16.25
CA GLY A 60 -25.24 -7.50 -16.19
C GLY A 60 -24.07 -6.53 -16.26
N ALA A 61 -24.28 -5.22 -16.14
CA ALA A 61 -23.21 -4.24 -16.15
C ALA A 61 -22.56 -4.10 -14.76
N LEU A 62 -21.24 -4.13 -14.68
CA LEU A 62 -20.48 -3.87 -13.48
C LEU A 62 -20.42 -2.36 -13.20
N LEU A 63 -21.08 -1.93 -12.13
CA LEU A 63 -21.20 -0.52 -11.72
C LEU A 63 -20.28 -0.13 -10.58
N GLY A 64 -19.76 -1.10 -9.84
CA GLY A 64 -18.83 -0.87 -8.75
C GLY A 64 -17.91 -2.07 -8.57
N HIS A 65 -16.67 -1.81 -8.20
CA HIS A 65 -15.65 -2.82 -7.98
C HIS A 65 -14.74 -2.43 -6.84
N MET A 66 -14.26 -3.41 -6.10
CA MET A 66 -13.19 -3.30 -5.13
C MET A 66 -12.46 -4.64 -5.06
N ALA A 67 -11.17 -4.60 -4.76
CA ALA A 67 -10.38 -5.82 -4.67
C ALA A 67 -9.43 -5.82 -3.48
N MET A 68 -9.08 -7.02 -3.04
CA MET A 68 -7.97 -7.29 -2.14
C MET A 68 -6.86 -8.02 -2.89
N SER A 69 -5.65 -7.47 -2.82
CA SER A 69 -4.44 -8.16 -3.28
C SER A 69 -3.95 -9.08 -2.17
N LEU A 70 -3.58 -10.30 -2.55
CA LEU A 70 -3.20 -11.38 -1.65
C LEU A 70 -1.73 -11.70 -1.87
N HIS A 71 -0.99 -11.82 -0.77
CA HIS A 71 0.41 -12.19 -0.80
C HIS A 71 0.58 -13.56 -0.13
N PRO A 72 1.37 -14.47 -0.71
CA PRO A 72 1.62 -15.78 -0.10
C PRO A 72 2.14 -15.62 1.33
N GLY A 73 1.58 -16.39 2.25
CA GLY A 73 1.97 -16.38 3.67
C GLY A 73 1.55 -15.14 4.48
N ALA A 74 1.01 -14.09 3.83
CA ALA A 74 0.59 -12.89 4.54
C ALA A 74 -0.66 -13.14 5.39
N ARG A 75 -0.69 -12.55 6.58
CA ARG A 75 -1.88 -12.58 7.47
C ARG A 75 -2.83 -11.42 7.20
N HIS A 76 -2.36 -10.45 6.46
CA HIS A 76 -3.12 -9.26 6.07
C HIS A 76 -3.15 -9.16 4.55
N THR A 77 -4.21 -8.54 4.04
CA THR A 77 -4.37 -8.27 2.60
C THR A 77 -4.12 -6.79 2.31
N GLU A 78 -4.06 -6.42 1.04
CA GLU A 78 -4.11 -5.03 0.61
C GLU A 78 -5.47 -4.73 -0.02
N LEU A 79 -6.28 -3.89 0.63
CA LEU A 79 -7.55 -3.42 0.09
C LEU A 79 -7.32 -2.23 -0.84
N GLY A 80 -7.88 -2.28 -2.03
CA GLY A 80 -7.75 -1.18 -2.99
C GLY A 80 -8.53 -1.41 -4.27
N ASN A 81 -8.05 -0.75 -5.33
CA ASN A 81 -8.61 -0.89 -6.67
C ASN A 81 -10.13 -0.63 -6.70
N THR A 82 -10.55 0.41 -5.97
CA THR A 82 -11.95 0.79 -5.86
C THR A 82 -12.35 1.66 -7.04
N VAL A 83 -13.41 1.28 -7.71
CA VAL A 83 -14.02 2.07 -8.77
C VAL A 83 -15.54 2.01 -8.68
N VAL A 84 -16.19 3.15 -8.88
CA VAL A 84 -17.65 3.24 -8.98
C VAL A 84 -17.99 4.06 -10.22
N ASP A 85 -18.81 3.48 -11.09
CA ASP A 85 -19.32 4.13 -12.30
C ASP A 85 -19.93 5.49 -11.93
N PRO A 86 -19.60 6.57 -12.62
CA PRO A 86 -20.12 7.92 -12.33
C PRO A 86 -21.64 7.95 -12.24
N ALA A 87 -22.34 7.20 -13.09
CA ALA A 87 -23.81 7.12 -13.10
C ALA A 87 -24.41 6.45 -11.87
N ALA A 88 -23.61 5.67 -11.13
CA ALA A 88 -24.03 4.92 -9.94
C ALA A 88 -23.48 5.51 -8.63
N ARG A 89 -22.80 6.66 -8.70
CA ARG A 89 -22.29 7.35 -7.51
C ARG A 89 -23.44 7.81 -6.60
N GLY A 90 -23.20 7.83 -5.30
CA GLY A 90 -24.23 8.17 -4.30
C GLY A 90 -25.10 6.99 -3.86
N ALA A 91 -25.09 5.85 -4.55
CA ALA A 91 -25.86 4.64 -4.19
C ALA A 91 -25.20 3.76 -3.11
N GLY A 92 -24.07 4.20 -2.54
CA GLY A 92 -23.37 3.48 -1.48
C GLY A 92 -22.66 2.20 -1.97
N LEU A 93 -22.40 2.05 -3.27
CA LEU A 93 -21.84 0.82 -3.84
C LEU A 93 -20.46 0.49 -3.30
N ALA A 94 -19.56 1.47 -3.16
CA ALA A 94 -18.24 1.25 -2.58
C ALA A 94 -18.34 0.63 -1.17
N TRP A 95 -19.30 1.09 -0.36
CA TRP A 95 -19.53 0.52 0.96
C TRP A 95 -20.05 -0.92 0.90
N LYS A 96 -21.03 -1.21 0.04
CA LYS A 96 -21.60 -2.55 -0.11
C LYS A 96 -20.56 -3.56 -0.58
N VAL A 97 -19.79 -3.20 -1.60
CA VAL A 97 -18.70 -4.03 -2.13
C VAL A 97 -17.59 -4.24 -1.09
N GLY A 98 -17.21 -3.17 -0.39
CA GLY A 98 -16.21 -3.24 0.69
C GLY A 98 -16.66 -4.12 1.86
N ALA A 99 -17.93 -4.04 2.27
CA ALA A 99 -18.49 -4.92 3.30
C ALA A 99 -18.43 -6.40 2.91
N ALA A 100 -18.75 -6.73 1.66
CA ALA A 100 -18.68 -8.10 1.16
C ALA A 100 -17.24 -8.62 1.10
N LEU A 101 -16.27 -7.79 0.68
CA LEU A 101 -14.84 -8.11 0.70
C LEU A 101 -14.32 -8.32 2.13
N THR A 102 -14.71 -7.46 3.05
CA THR A 102 -14.34 -7.58 4.48
C THR A 102 -14.88 -8.89 5.08
N ALA A 103 -16.14 -9.23 4.80
CA ALA A 103 -16.75 -10.48 5.24
C ALA A 103 -15.98 -11.71 4.71
N TRP A 104 -15.63 -11.67 3.42
CA TRP A 104 -14.81 -12.72 2.81
C TRP A 104 -13.42 -12.82 3.46
N ALA A 105 -12.75 -11.70 3.74
CA ALA A 105 -11.43 -11.71 4.37
C ALA A 105 -11.49 -12.32 5.78
N VAL A 106 -12.53 -12.02 6.57
CA VAL A 106 -12.78 -12.64 7.88
C VAL A 106 -13.01 -14.14 7.75
N GLU A 107 -13.82 -14.59 6.79
CA GLU A 107 -14.08 -16.00 6.52
C GLU A 107 -12.79 -16.76 6.16
N LYS A 108 -11.90 -16.13 5.40
CA LYS A 108 -10.58 -16.68 5.03
C LYS A 108 -9.55 -16.64 6.16
N GLY A 109 -9.87 -16.04 7.29
CA GLY A 109 -8.99 -15.97 8.45
C GLY A 109 -7.94 -14.87 8.41
N PHE A 110 -8.09 -13.89 7.49
CA PHE A 110 -7.21 -12.72 7.51
C PHE A 110 -7.44 -11.89 8.78
N GLN A 111 -6.36 -11.40 9.35
CA GLN A 111 -6.38 -10.67 10.63
C GLN A 111 -6.55 -9.15 10.45
N GLY A 112 -6.38 -8.66 9.24
CA GLY A 112 -6.49 -7.25 8.89
C GLY A 112 -6.21 -7.00 7.42
N TYR A 113 -6.26 -5.74 7.03
CA TYR A 113 -5.82 -5.31 5.72
C TYR A 113 -5.17 -3.93 5.78
N LEU A 114 -4.25 -3.72 4.85
CA LEU A 114 -3.66 -2.42 4.55
C LEU A 114 -4.42 -1.77 3.42
N HIS A 115 -4.59 -0.46 3.46
CA HIS A 115 -5.10 0.31 2.34
C HIS A 115 -4.42 1.68 2.28
N TYR A 116 -4.50 2.31 1.11
CA TYR A 116 -3.70 3.49 0.79
C TYR A 116 -4.58 4.64 0.31
N PRO A 117 -5.32 5.33 1.23
CA PRO A 117 -6.10 6.51 0.87
C PRO A 117 -5.19 7.60 0.31
N THR A 118 -5.53 8.12 -0.87
CA THR A 118 -4.78 9.21 -1.48
C THR A 118 -5.03 10.53 -0.75
N THR A 119 -4.02 11.37 -0.66
CA THR A 119 -4.08 12.61 0.14
C THR A 119 -4.96 13.69 -0.48
N ASP A 120 -5.29 13.59 -1.75
CA ASP A 120 -6.24 14.45 -2.45
C ASP A 120 -7.71 14.03 -2.27
N HIS A 121 -7.98 12.92 -1.56
CA HIS A 121 -9.34 12.44 -1.31
C HIS A 121 -9.70 12.46 0.18
N HIS A 122 -10.06 13.63 0.71
CA HIS A 122 -10.32 13.87 2.14
C HIS A 122 -11.33 12.90 2.76
N ILE A 123 -12.43 12.62 2.05
CA ILE A 123 -13.47 11.69 2.53
C ILE A 123 -12.89 10.31 2.78
N MET A 124 -12.06 9.80 1.87
CA MET A 124 -11.42 8.48 2.03
C MET A 124 -10.46 8.47 3.21
N GLN A 125 -9.62 9.49 3.36
CA GLN A 125 -8.74 9.61 4.51
C GLN A 125 -9.53 9.57 5.83
N GLN A 126 -10.58 10.37 5.95
CA GLN A 126 -11.42 10.44 7.16
C GLN A 126 -12.19 9.13 7.42
N GLN A 127 -12.67 8.45 6.40
CA GLN A 127 -13.39 7.19 6.57
C GLN A 127 -12.44 6.05 6.97
N SER A 128 -11.23 6.06 6.44
CA SER A 128 -10.22 5.03 6.69
C SER A 128 -9.83 4.92 8.16
N VAL A 129 -9.72 6.05 8.87
CA VAL A 129 -9.33 6.06 10.29
C VAL A 129 -10.49 5.86 11.26
N LYS A 130 -11.72 5.64 10.78
CA LYS A 130 -12.84 5.29 11.67
C LYS A 130 -12.70 3.90 12.29
N ARG A 131 -12.03 3.00 11.60
CA ARG A 131 -11.78 1.61 12.03
C ARG A 131 -10.32 1.21 11.89
N GLY A 132 -9.54 1.98 11.13
CA GLY A 132 -8.14 1.76 10.86
C GLY A 132 -7.24 2.76 11.57
N PHE A 133 -5.94 2.51 11.49
CA PHE A 133 -4.88 3.31 12.10
C PHE A 133 -3.85 3.68 11.04
N GLU A 134 -3.46 4.95 10.99
CA GLU A 134 -2.38 5.38 10.09
C GLU A 134 -1.03 4.88 10.61
N THR A 135 -0.32 4.13 9.78
CA THR A 135 0.98 3.53 10.08
C THR A 135 2.08 4.00 9.16
N GLY A 136 1.80 4.97 8.29
CA GLY A 136 2.79 5.53 7.38
C GLY A 136 2.23 6.55 6.40
N LEU A 137 3.14 7.13 5.62
CA LEU A 137 2.83 8.10 4.56
C LEU A 137 3.79 7.90 3.38
N MET A 138 3.24 7.51 2.23
CA MET A 138 3.96 7.35 0.97
C MET A 138 3.95 8.66 0.20
N LEU A 139 5.03 9.41 0.25
CA LEU A 139 5.20 10.64 -0.53
C LEU A 139 5.47 10.32 -2.01
N GLY A 140 4.97 11.15 -2.92
CA GLY A 140 5.17 10.99 -4.36
C GLY A 140 4.65 9.68 -4.97
N TYR A 141 3.80 8.94 -4.23
CA TYR A 141 3.30 7.63 -4.63
C TYR A 141 2.28 7.70 -5.78
N ILE A 142 1.55 8.79 -5.87
CA ILE A 142 0.54 9.00 -6.91
C ILE A 142 1.12 9.89 -8.01
N PRO A 143 1.17 9.44 -9.28
CA PRO A 143 1.64 10.26 -10.39
C PRO A 143 0.75 11.48 -10.59
N ALA A 144 1.35 12.58 -11.08
CA ALA A 144 0.63 13.83 -11.34
C ALA A 144 -0.55 13.67 -12.32
N GLU A 145 -0.44 12.73 -13.25
CA GLU A 145 -1.38 12.52 -14.36
C GLU A 145 -2.53 11.58 -14.03
N THR A 146 -2.45 10.84 -12.91
CA THR A 146 -3.36 9.71 -12.64
C THR A 146 -4.75 10.15 -12.23
N ASP A 147 -4.95 11.40 -11.80
CA ASP A 147 -6.20 11.82 -11.22
C ASP A 147 -6.71 13.15 -11.76
N GLY A 148 -7.13 13.13 -13.03
CA GLY A 148 -7.79 14.27 -13.67
C GLY A 148 -9.13 14.69 -13.05
N GLN A 149 -9.64 13.94 -12.06
CA GLN A 149 -10.92 14.26 -11.38
C GLN A 149 -10.73 15.01 -10.07
N VAL A 150 -9.59 14.91 -9.42
CA VAL A 150 -9.36 15.43 -8.06
C VAL A 150 -8.36 16.59 -8.05
N ARG A 151 -7.48 16.67 -9.04
CA ARG A 151 -6.52 17.78 -9.15
C ARG A 151 -7.10 18.95 -9.89
N ALA A 152 -7.04 20.12 -9.25
CA ALA A 152 -7.35 21.39 -9.93
C ALA A 152 -6.56 21.47 -11.24
N ALA A 153 -7.24 21.75 -12.36
CA ALA A 153 -6.62 21.87 -13.68
C ALA A 153 -5.35 22.73 -13.61
N GLY A 154 -4.23 22.20 -14.07
CA GLY A 154 -2.95 22.90 -14.16
C GLY A 154 -1.90 22.60 -13.09
N LYS A 155 -2.18 21.77 -12.07
CA LYS A 155 -1.18 21.34 -11.08
C LYS A 155 -0.59 19.98 -11.49
N HIS A 156 0.67 19.93 -11.84
CA HIS A 156 1.45 18.72 -12.15
C HIS A 156 2.17 18.19 -10.90
N LEU A 157 1.48 18.18 -9.75
CA LEU A 157 2.06 17.75 -8.49
C LEU A 157 1.88 16.24 -8.30
N ARG A 158 2.92 15.56 -7.81
CA ARG A 158 2.78 14.19 -7.36
C ARG A 158 2.04 14.14 -6.03
N GLY A 159 1.06 13.26 -5.93
CA GLY A 159 0.30 13.03 -4.71
C GLY A 159 0.98 12.03 -3.77
N ALA A 160 0.44 11.96 -2.58
CA ALA A 160 0.81 10.99 -1.56
C ALA A 160 -0.36 10.07 -1.22
N ALA A 161 -0.08 9.02 -0.47
CA ALA A 161 -1.11 8.18 0.14
C ALA A 161 -0.71 7.86 1.59
N THR A 162 -1.65 7.93 2.52
CA THR A 162 -1.43 7.41 3.85
C THR A 162 -1.44 5.88 3.81
N ILE A 163 -0.69 5.24 4.69
CA ILE A 163 -0.77 3.79 4.92
C ILE A 163 -1.68 3.61 6.12
N VAL A 164 -2.80 2.93 5.92
CA VAL A 164 -3.77 2.65 6.98
C VAL A 164 -3.89 1.15 7.17
N PHE A 165 -3.73 0.69 8.41
CA PHE A 165 -4.01 -0.67 8.82
C PHE A 165 -5.38 -0.76 9.49
N GLU A 166 -6.26 -1.63 9.00
CA GLU A 166 -7.55 -1.93 9.62
C GLU A 166 -7.54 -3.37 10.16
N PRO A 167 -7.62 -3.57 11.50
CA PRO A 167 -7.70 -4.90 12.09
C PRO A 167 -9.09 -5.51 11.86
N LEU A 168 -9.13 -6.78 11.48
CA LEU A 168 -10.35 -7.58 11.34
C LEU A 168 -10.56 -8.54 12.51
N ALA A 169 -9.51 -8.86 13.24
CA ALA A 169 -9.52 -9.72 14.41
C ALA A 169 -8.55 -9.22 15.46
N LYS A 170 -8.70 -9.72 16.70
CA LYS A 170 -7.72 -9.48 17.76
C LYS A 170 -6.40 -10.13 17.37
N LEU A 171 -5.35 -9.33 17.26
CA LEU A 171 -4.02 -9.80 16.88
C LEU A 171 -3.35 -10.46 18.09
N VAL A 172 -3.23 -11.79 18.06
CA VAL A 172 -2.80 -12.61 19.22
C VAL A 172 -1.33 -13.01 19.14
N HIS A 173 -0.65 -12.78 17.99
CA HIS A 173 0.70 -13.27 17.78
C HIS A 173 1.75 -12.28 18.25
N GLN A 174 2.57 -12.70 19.23
CA GLN A 174 3.75 -11.96 19.67
C GLN A 174 4.97 -12.43 18.84
N GLU A 175 5.11 -11.86 17.66
CA GLU A 175 6.28 -12.13 16.85
C GLU A 175 7.49 -11.35 17.39
N THR A 176 8.67 -11.94 17.20
CA THR A 176 9.92 -11.23 17.47
C THR A 176 10.20 -10.30 16.30
N CYS A 177 10.32 -9.01 16.61
CA CYS A 177 10.64 -7.97 15.66
C CYS A 177 11.93 -7.27 16.08
N PHE A 178 12.93 -7.29 15.20
CA PHE A 178 14.20 -6.55 15.38
C PHE A 178 13.98 -5.12 14.94
N LEU A 179 14.03 -4.17 15.87
CA LEU A 179 13.63 -2.80 15.62
C LEU A 179 14.84 -1.86 15.65
N PRO A 180 15.18 -1.22 14.52
CA PRO A 180 16.26 -0.23 14.47
C PRO A 180 15.97 0.96 15.38
N ALA A 181 16.98 1.41 16.14
CA ALA A 181 16.84 2.46 17.15
C ALA A 181 16.24 3.75 16.58
N GLN A 182 16.53 4.08 15.33
CA GLN A 182 16.06 5.28 14.63
C GLN A 182 14.52 5.34 14.52
N PHE A 183 13.85 4.18 14.48
CA PHE A 183 12.40 4.09 14.27
C PHE A 183 11.67 3.42 15.45
N ALA A 184 12.41 3.08 16.53
CA ALA A 184 11.90 2.27 17.62
C ALA A 184 10.71 2.93 18.32
N GLU A 185 10.80 4.21 18.64
CA GLU A 185 9.72 4.94 19.30
C GLU A 185 8.49 5.06 18.41
N THR A 186 8.68 5.49 17.16
CA THR A 186 7.60 5.67 16.19
C THR A 186 6.81 4.38 15.96
N VAL A 187 7.52 3.27 15.69
CA VAL A 187 6.87 1.97 15.41
C VAL A 187 6.19 1.40 16.66
N LYS A 188 6.83 1.49 17.85
CA LYS A 188 6.21 1.03 19.11
C LYS A 188 4.93 1.81 19.44
N ASN A 189 4.92 3.13 19.22
CA ASN A 189 3.75 3.98 19.42
C ASN A 189 2.62 3.63 18.43
N MET A 190 2.95 3.39 17.16
CA MET A 190 1.98 2.91 16.15
C MET A 190 1.40 1.56 16.56
N ALA A 191 2.24 0.61 16.94
CA ALA A 191 1.79 -0.71 17.36
C ALA A 191 0.89 -0.67 18.60
N ALA A 192 1.22 0.16 19.58
CA ALA A 192 0.39 0.37 20.77
C ALA A 192 -0.98 0.96 20.41
N THR A 193 -1.01 1.94 19.51
CA THR A 193 -2.24 2.56 18.99
C THR A 193 -3.11 1.55 18.25
N CYS A 194 -2.49 0.66 17.46
CA CYS A 194 -3.19 -0.42 16.75
C CYS A 194 -3.62 -1.58 17.66
N GLY A 195 -3.20 -1.59 18.94
CA GLY A 195 -3.43 -2.72 19.84
C GLY A 195 -2.63 -3.97 19.47
N ILE A 196 -1.50 -3.80 18.77
CA ILE A 196 -0.65 -4.89 18.29
C ILE A 196 0.50 -5.11 19.27
N ALA A 197 0.57 -6.28 19.89
CA ALA A 197 1.69 -6.69 20.71
C ALA A 197 2.75 -7.43 19.87
N ARG A 198 4.04 -7.08 20.10
CA ARG A 198 5.21 -7.74 19.50
C ARG A 198 6.27 -7.94 20.58
N ASN A 199 7.11 -8.94 20.36
CA ASN A 199 8.33 -9.09 21.14
C ASN A 199 9.42 -8.23 20.49
N TRP A 200 9.54 -6.97 20.96
CA TRP A 200 10.50 -6.00 20.41
C TRP A 200 11.90 -6.31 20.90
N VAL A 201 12.83 -6.51 19.96
CA VAL A 201 14.25 -6.67 20.22
C VAL A 201 14.98 -5.52 19.53
N ASP A 202 15.86 -4.84 20.25
CA ASP A 202 16.64 -3.77 19.66
C ASP A 202 17.56 -4.36 18.58
N ALA A 203 17.45 -3.86 17.35
CA ALA A 203 18.29 -4.28 16.26
C ALA A 203 19.68 -3.65 16.44
N SER A 204 20.67 -4.49 16.67
CA SER A 204 22.08 -4.13 16.67
C SER A 204 22.77 -4.69 15.43
N SER A 205 23.99 -4.22 15.15
CA SER A 205 24.83 -4.86 14.14
C SER A 205 25.04 -6.33 14.49
N VAL A 206 24.92 -7.20 13.51
CA VAL A 206 25.19 -8.63 13.66
C VAL A 206 26.63 -8.95 13.25
N ASP A 207 27.24 -9.91 13.93
CA ASP A 207 28.65 -10.26 13.71
C ASP A 207 28.89 -10.91 12.33
N SER A 208 27.83 -11.49 11.71
CA SER A 208 27.94 -12.07 10.39
C SER A 208 26.63 -11.97 9.61
N LEU A 209 26.72 -11.50 8.39
CA LEU A 209 25.66 -11.54 7.38
C LEU A 209 26.03 -12.50 6.27
N PRO A 210 25.08 -13.08 5.55
CA PRO A 210 25.36 -13.82 4.33
C PRO A 210 26.03 -12.89 3.29
N PRO A 211 26.84 -13.43 2.37
CA PRO A 211 27.51 -12.64 1.33
C PRO A 211 26.52 -11.85 0.46
N GLU A 212 25.38 -12.46 0.15
CA GLU A 212 24.36 -11.89 -0.74
C GLU A 212 23.03 -11.71 -0.03
N SER A 213 22.39 -10.57 -0.32
CA SER A 213 21.04 -10.29 0.09
C SER A 213 20.04 -11.02 -0.81
N ASP A 214 18.99 -11.57 -0.22
CA ASP A 214 17.84 -12.08 -0.96
C ASP A 214 16.85 -10.95 -1.19
N VAL A 215 16.70 -10.54 -2.45
CA VAL A 215 15.93 -9.35 -2.81
C VAL A 215 15.07 -9.55 -4.05
N THR A 216 13.91 -8.92 -4.09
CA THR A 216 13.05 -8.81 -5.26
C THR A 216 12.84 -7.35 -5.61
N THR A 217 12.99 -6.99 -6.90
CA THR A 217 12.71 -5.64 -7.39
C THR A 217 11.39 -5.61 -8.13
N GLN A 218 10.54 -4.66 -7.77
CA GLN A 218 9.27 -4.39 -8.45
C GLN A 218 9.33 -2.99 -9.07
N ILE A 219 8.90 -2.89 -10.34
CA ILE A 219 8.80 -1.62 -11.06
C ILE A 219 7.33 -1.35 -11.36
N PHE A 220 6.88 -0.18 -10.98
CA PHE A 220 5.53 0.32 -11.21
C PHE A 220 5.61 1.46 -12.23
N GLY A 221 5.57 1.11 -13.51
CA GLY A 221 5.86 2.02 -14.62
C GLY A 221 5.00 3.28 -14.60
N LYS A 222 3.69 3.14 -14.56
CA LYS A 222 2.75 4.27 -14.47
C LYS A 222 2.90 5.12 -13.21
N ARG A 223 3.48 4.57 -12.14
CA ARG A 223 3.75 5.31 -10.90
C ARG A 223 5.11 5.97 -10.89
N ASP A 224 5.98 5.64 -11.84
CA ASP A 224 7.39 5.99 -11.81
C ASP A 224 8.01 5.70 -10.43
N LEU A 225 7.79 4.46 -9.98
CA LEU A 225 8.18 3.96 -8.67
C LEU A 225 8.92 2.64 -8.81
N ALA A 226 10.05 2.53 -8.12
CA ALA A 226 10.74 1.27 -7.91
C ALA A 226 10.66 0.86 -6.43
N ARG A 227 10.46 -0.44 -6.18
CA ARG A 227 10.49 -1.00 -4.82
C ARG A 227 11.44 -2.18 -4.77
N LEU A 228 12.33 -2.17 -3.78
CA LEU A 228 13.16 -3.29 -3.39
C LEU A 228 12.54 -3.96 -2.18
N GLU A 229 12.16 -5.21 -2.31
CA GLU A 229 11.75 -6.06 -1.20
C GLU A 229 12.95 -6.88 -0.76
N VAL A 230 13.40 -6.71 0.48
CA VAL A 230 14.53 -7.40 1.06
C VAL A 230 14.01 -8.53 1.95
N LEU A 231 14.13 -9.76 1.46
CA LEU A 231 13.71 -10.96 2.17
C LEU A 231 14.74 -11.39 3.20
N ARG A 232 16.04 -11.14 2.91
CA ARG A 232 17.17 -11.35 3.82
C ARG A 232 18.30 -10.39 3.51
N VAL A 233 18.85 -9.78 4.55
CA VAL A 233 19.97 -8.84 4.44
C VAL A 233 21.30 -9.59 4.31
N GLY A 234 22.10 -9.22 3.32
CA GLY A 234 23.46 -9.66 3.12
C GLY A 234 24.48 -8.51 3.19
N THR A 235 25.76 -8.85 3.07
CA THR A 235 26.85 -7.83 3.11
C THR A 235 26.83 -6.91 1.89
N ASP A 236 26.14 -7.29 0.81
CA ASP A 236 26.00 -6.55 -0.44
C ASP A 236 24.81 -5.57 -0.45
N ILE A 237 24.07 -5.43 0.66
CA ILE A 237 22.83 -4.66 0.70
C ILE A 237 23.00 -3.20 0.25
N GLU A 238 24.09 -2.54 0.63
CA GLU A 238 24.37 -1.17 0.18
C GLU A 238 24.53 -1.09 -1.35
N GLN A 239 25.17 -2.09 -1.97
CA GLN A 239 25.31 -2.15 -3.42
C GLN A 239 23.95 -2.36 -4.09
N ARG A 240 23.06 -3.21 -3.52
CA ARG A 240 21.69 -3.41 -4.01
C ARG A 240 20.88 -2.13 -3.97
N LEU A 241 20.97 -1.37 -2.88
CA LEU A 241 20.30 -0.08 -2.73
C LEU A 241 20.83 0.96 -3.73
N LYS A 242 22.16 1.05 -3.93
CA LYS A 242 22.76 1.92 -4.96
C LYS A 242 22.28 1.57 -6.37
N ALA A 243 22.20 0.29 -6.71
CA ALA A 243 21.69 -0.17 -8.00
C ALA A 243 20.20 0.17 -8.20
N LEU A 244 19.40 0.18 -7.13
CA LEU A 244 18.01 0.60 -7.17
C LEU A 244 17.90 2.12 -7.40
N ALA A 245 18.64 2.92 -6.62
CA ALA A 245 18.63 4.38 -6.71
C ALA A 245 19.14 4.88 -8.09
N ALA A 246 20.09 4.18 -8.70
CA ALA A 246 20.60 4.51 -10.03
C ALA A 246 19.55 4.43 -11.15
N ARG A 247 18.39 3.83 -10.92
CA ARG A 247 17.27 3.74 -11.88
C ARG A 247 16.50 5.05 -12.04
N SER A 248 16.77 6.05 -11.20
CA SER A 248 16.23 7.42 -11.30
C SER A 248 14.70 7.49 -11.36
N HIS A 249 14.00 6.70 -10.54
CA HIS A 249 12.55 6.82 -10.40
C HIS A 249 12.17 8.00 -9.51
N ALA A 250 11.01 8.59 -9.78
CA ALA A 250 10.49 9.71 -8.97
C ALA A 250 10.24 9.31 -7.51
N CYS A 251 9.94 8.04 -7.25
CA CYS A 251 9.84 7.48 -5.91
C CYS A 251 10.54 6.12 -5.86
N THR A 252 11.35 5.90 -4.84
CA THR A 252 12.01 4.62 -4.58
C THR A 252 11.64 4.14 -3.19
N GLN A 253 11.26 2.88 -3.04
CA GLN A 253 10.88 2.29 -1.76
C GLN A 253 11.73 1.05 -1.47
N VAL A 254 11.98 0.83 -0.18
CA VAL A 254 12.65 -0.38 0.33
C VAL A 254 11.80 -0.98 1.44
N ASP A 255 11.44 -2.25 1.28
CA ASP A 255 10.70 -3.02 2.27
C ASP A 255 11.68 -3.95 3.01
N LEU A 256 11.80 -3.77 4.31
CA LEU A 256 12.70 -4.49 5.19
C LEU A 256 11.90 -5.31 6.21
N ARG A 257 12.16 -6.60 6.28
CA ARG A 257 11.51 -7.51 7.22
C ARG A 257 11.99 -7.24 8.65
N LEU A 258 11.06 -7.09 9.59
CA LEU A 258 11.38 -6.88 11.00
C LEU A 258 11.80 -8.18 11.72
N ASP A 259 11.65 -9.35 11.09
CA ASP A 259 12.15 -10.61 11.62
C ASP A 259 13.61 -10.92 11.21
N ASP A 260 14.22 -10.06 10.37
CA ASP A 260 15.62 -10.19 9.96
C ASP A 260 16.56 -9.46 10.93
N ARG A 261 17.50 -10.20 11.53
CA ARG A 261 18.51 -9.63 12.43
C ARG A 261 19.44 -8.63 11.74
N GLY A 262 19.62 -8.74 10.43
CA GLY A 262 20.47 -7.85 9.63
C GLY A 262 19.84 -6.48 9.35
N ILE A 263 18.60 -6.24 9.77
CA ILE A 263 17.84 -5.03 9.40
C ILE A 263 18.56 -3.72 9.76
N ALA A 264 19.30 -3.67 10.87
CA ALA A 264 20.04 -2.45 11.25
C ALA A 264 21.07 -2.05 10.20
N THR A 265 21.74 -3.03 9.57
CA THR A 265 22.71 -2.78 8.48
C THR A 265 22.00 -2.19 7.26
N ALA A 266 20.86 -2.76 6.87
CA ALA A 266 20.10 -2.27 5.73
C ALA A 266 19.50 -0.87 5.96
N VAL A 267 18.99 -0.61 7.18
CA VAL A 267 18.47 0.70 7.56
C VAL A 267 19.58 1.76 7.55
N ASN A 268 20.73 1.48 8.14
CA ASN A 268 21.87 2.42 8.14
C ASN A 268 22.34 2.74 6.71
N ALA A 269 22.44 1.73 5.85
CA ALA A 269 22.78 1.93 4.43
C ALA A 269 21.73 2.80 3.71
N ALA A 270 20.45 2.54 3.91
CA ALA A 270 19.37 3.30 3.30
C ALA A 270 19.33 4.76 3.78
N LEU A 271 19.46 5.00 5.10
CA LEU A 271 19.52 6.34 5.67
C LEU A 271 20.74 7.13 5.14
N GLY A 272 21.90 6.47 5.01
CA GLY A 272 23.11 7.06 4.41
C GLY A 272 22.93 7.47 2.94
N MET A 273 21.90 6.98 2.28
CA MET A 273 21.51 7.32 0.89
C MET A 273 20.31 8.28 0.82
N GLY A 274 19.87 8.85 1.94
CA GLY A 274 18.77 9.80 1.99
C GLY A 274 17.37 9.17 1.99
N PHE A 275 17.25 7.87 2.22
CA PHE A 275 15.94 7.28 2.49
C PHE A 275 15.40 7.76 3.84
N VAL A 276 14.11 7.97 3.92
CA VAL A 276 13.39 8.37 5.13
C VAL A 276 12.30 7.35 5.47
N PHE A 277 11.71 7.45 6.65
CA PHE A 277 10.57 6.62 7.04
C PHE A 277 9.42 6.74 6.03
N CYS A 278 8.82 5.62 5.69
CA CYS A 278 7.61 5.58 4.87
C CYS A 278 6.45 4.99 5.67
N GLY A 279 6.70 3.89 6.41
CA GLY A 279 5.67 3.27 7.20
C GLY A 279 6.09 1.96 7.85
N TRP A 280 5.28 1.56 8.83
CA TRP A 280 5.27 0.22 9.39
C TRP A 280 4.05 -0.52 8.86
N LEU A 281 4.26 -1.72 8.32
CA LEU A 281 3.24 -2.55 7.69
C LEU A 281 3.11 -3.85 8.51
N PRO A 282 2.20 -3.90 9.47
CA PRO A 282 2.03 -5.08 10.32
C PRO A 282 1.56 -6.28 9.49
N GLY A 283 2.23 -7.44 9.62
CA GLY A 283 1.87 -8.68 8.95
C GLY A 283 1.74 -8.60 7.42
N TYR A 284 2.41 -7.63 6.79
CA TYR A 284 2.33 -7.38 5.34
C TYR A 284 2.78 -8.57 4.50
N ARG A 285 3.73 -9.32 5.02
CA ARG A 285 4.14 -10.62 4.52
C ARG A 285 3.88 -11.67 5.60
N GLU A 286 4.78 -12.58 5.80
CA GLU A 286 4.79 -13.52 6.93
C GLU A 286 5.15 -12.83 8.26
N CYS A 287 5.66 -11.61 8.19
CA CYS A 287 6.11 -10.79 9.32
C CYS A 287 5.75 -9.31 9.11
N ASP A 288 6.05 -8.49 10.12
CA ASP A 288 5.97 -7.03 9.97
C ASP A 288 7.08 -6.52 9.06
N VAL A 289 6.79 -5.43 8.33
CA VAL A 289 7.72 -4.78 7.41
C VAL A 289 7.90 -3.32 7.78
N LEU A 290 9.15 -2.87 7.78
CA LEU A 290 9.52 -1.47 7.79
C LEU A 290 9.73 -1.01 6.34
N ARG A 291 8.95 -0.04 5.89
CA ARG A 291 9.13 0.58 4.58
C ARG A 291 9.85 1.91 4.72
N LEU A 292 10.90 2.08 3.95
CA LEU A 292 11.61 3.35 3.77
C LEU A 292 11.36 3.86 2.35
N GLN A 293 11.51 5.18 2.14
CA GLN A 293 11.32 5.82 0.85
C GLN A 293 12.38 6.88 0.57
N ALA A 294 12.75 7.01 -0.70
CA ALA A 294 13.50 8.14 -1.23
C ALA A 294 12.70 8.77 -2.38
N ILE A 295 12.66 10.10 -2.39
CA ILE A 295 11.90 10.87 -3.37
C ILE A 295 12.89 11.68 -4.20
N ASP A 296 12.71 11.72 -5.52
CA ASP A 296 13.48 12.60 -6.40
C ASP A 296 13.28 14.05 -5.94
N PRO A 297 14.34 14.78 -5.59
CA PRO A 297 14.24 16.18 -5.14
C PRO A 297 13.57 17.13 -6.15
N ARG A 298 13.51 16.71 -7.41
CA ARG A 298 12.82 17.47 -8.48
C ARG A 298 11.30 17.24 -8.49
N SER A 299 10.81 16.27 -7.71
CA SER A 299 9.37 16.00 -7.60
C SER A 299 8.69 17.14 -6.86
N ASP A 300 7.70 17.74 -7.50
CA ASP A 300 6.83 18.72 -6.86
C ASP A 300 5.74 17.97 -6.06
N LEU A 301 5.69 18.21 -4.75
CA LEU A 301 4.84 17.50 -3.79
C LEU A 301 3.95 18.50 -3.03
N ASP A 302 2.65 18.21 -3.03
CA ASP A 302 1.71 18.98 -2.21
C ASP A 302 0.65 18.02 -1.60
N PRO A 303 1.05 17.19 -0.62
CA PRO A 303 0.12 16.25 0.00
C PRO A 303 -0.83 16.97 0.96
N ASP A 304 -2.13 16.83 0.73
CA ASP A 304 -3.18 17.37 1.60
C ASP A 304 -3.66 16.31 2.60
N VAL A 305 -2.86 16.12 3.65
CA VAL A 305 -3.15 15.15 4.72
C VAL A 305 -4.11 15.79 5.72
N VAL A 306 -5.22 15.12 6.01
CA VAL A 306 -6.27 15.69 6.89
C VAL A 306 -6.26 15.12 8.31
N ASN A 307 -5.81 13.88 8.50
CA ASN A 307 -5.81 13.24 9.81
C ASN A 307 -4.61 13.65 10.68
N PRO A 308 -4.75 13.71 12.02
CA PRO A 308 -3.68 14.17 12.91
C PRO A 308 -2.39 13.37 12.80
N THR A 309 -2.47 12.03 12.77
CA THR A 309 -1.28 11.15 12.67
C THR A 309 -0.54 11.37 11.36
N GLY A 310 -1.26 11.40 10.24
CA GLY A 310 -0.65 11.67 8.94
C GLY A 310 -0.04 13.08 8.85
N LYS A 311 -0.66 14.10 9.46
CA LYS A 311 -0.08 15.45 9.56
C LYS A 311 1.22 15.47 10.35
N HIS A 312 1.28 14.74 11.45
CA HIS A 312 2.49 14.61 12.25
C HIS A 312 3.62 13.95 11.44
N LEU A 313 3.32 12.82 10.80
CA LEU A 313 4.27 12.14 9.89
C LEU A 313 4.75 13.05 8.76
N LEU A 314 3.84 13.81 8.15
CA LEU A 314 4.21 14.75 7.09
C LEU A 314 5.18 15.84 7.60
N ALA A 315 4.93 16.37 8.80
CA ALA A 315 5.82 17.37 9.40
C ALA A 315 7.22 16.82 9.68
N GLU A 316 7.32 15.60 10.21
CA GLU A 316 8.60 14.91 10.43
C GLU A 316 9.35 14.65 9.11
N LEU A 317 8.63 14.16 8.09
CA LEU A 317 9.21 13.90 6.77
C LEU A 317 9.70 15.16 6.07
N ARG A 318 8.94 16.25 6.16
CA ARG A 318 9.36 17.56 5.63
C ARG A 318 10.64 18.06 6.30
N ALA A 319 10.77 17.90 7.60
CA ALA A 319 11.97 18.26 8.32
C ALA A 319 13.20 17.43 7.89
N GLN A 320 13.01 16.14 7.61
CA GLN A 320 14.08 15.23 7.15
C GLN A 320 14.49 15.47 5.69
N LEU A 321 13.55 15.78 4.83
CA LEU A 321 13.78 15.97 3.40
C LEU A 321 14.11 17.42 3.04
N ALA A 322 14.05 18.35 4.00
CA ALA A 322 14.21 19.80 3.79
C ALA A 322 13.27 20.39 2.71
N ILE A 323 12.00 19.94 2.67
CA ILE A 323 10.95 20.37 1.72
C ILE A 323 9.78 21.05 2.41
#